data_c7f6b380f1888695442cbbed5a3f25b2
#
_entry.id   c7f6b380f1888695442cbbed5a3f25b2
#
_cell.length_a   1.000
_cell.length_b   1.000
_cell.length_c   1.000
_cell.angle_alpha   90.00
_cell.angle_beta   90.00
_cell.angle_gamma   90.00
#
_symmetry.space_group_name_H-M   'P 1'
#
loop_
_entity.id
_entity.type
_entity.pdbx_description
1 polymer ?
#
loop_
_entity_poly.entity_id
_entity_poly.type
_entity_poly.pdbx_seq_one_letter_code
_entity_poly.pdbx_strand_id
1 'polypeptide(L)'
;MSGLVLLHAAPGAGFEAPFEMLEACHQRVHRMLDLLERLSAHLSEHGADEPARQAAHDVMRYFDQAGPAHHEDEERHVLPRLRAAQHGALAERLHADHEAMARAWAQVRADLQAVADAAWQRLAQPAADG
;
A
#
# COMPACT_ATOMS: atom_id res chain seq x y z
N MET A 1 2.22 -14.92 9.09
CA MET A 1 1.06 -14.13 9.45
C MET A 1 1.08 -12.81 8.72
N SER A 2 0.04 -12.52 8.06
CA SER A 2 -0.04 -11.30 7.27
C SER A 2 -0.30 -10.09 8.16
N GLY A 3 -0.04 -8.91 7.63
CA GLY A 3 -0.38 -7.68 8.30
C GLY A 3 -1.86 -7.57 8.59
N LEU A 4 -2.67 -8.20 7.75
CA LEU A 4 -4.12 -8.21 7.93
C LEU A 4 -4.50 -8.84 9.27
N VAL A 5 -3.86 -9.95 9.61
CA VAL A 5 -4.15 -10.62 10.86
C VAL A 5 -3.75 -9.76 12.05
N LEU A 6 -2.66 -9.04 11.93
CA LEU A 6 -2.26 -8.11 12.98
C LEU A 6 -3.30 -7.03 13.18
N LEU A 7 -3.92 -6.58 12.11
CA LEU A 7 -4.99 -5.59 12.23
C LEU A 7 -6.14 -6.14 13.05
N HIS A 8 -6.44 -7.39 12.84
CA HIS A 8 -7.57 -8.02 13.53
C HIS A 8 -7.22 -8.50 14.93
N ALA A 9 -5.93 -8.49 15.26
CA ALA A 9 -5.51 -8.92 16.58
C ALA A 9 -5.78 -7.88 17.65
N ALA A 10 -6.03 -6.64 17.27
CA ALA A 10 -6.35 -5.58 18.23
C ALA A 10 -7.79 -5.74 18.70
N PRO A 11 -8.02 -6.09 19.96
CA PRO A 11 -9.37 -6.27 20.44
C PRO A 11 -10.14 -4.96 20.35
N GLY A 12 -11.37 -5.03 19.94
CA GLY A 12 -12.22 -3.85 19.84
C GLY A 12 -11.96 -2.99 18.62
N ALA A 13 -10.81 -3.16 17.98
CA ALA A 13 -10.51 -2.39 16.78
C ALA A 13 -11.12 -3.01 15.52
N GLY A 14 -11.52 -4.30 15.60
CA GLY A 14 -12.11 -4.99 14.47
C GLY A 14 -13.60 -4.72 14.34
N PHE A 15 -14.37 -5.43 15.14
CA PHE A 15 -15.83 -5.36 15.00
C PHE A 15 -16.49 -4.29 15.82
N GLU A 16 -15.93 -3.99 17.00
CA GLU A 16 -16.53 -3.03 17.91
C GLU A 16 -16.12 -1.60 17.61
N ALA A 17 -14.94 -1.42 17.00
CA ALA A 17 -14.43 -0.10 16.68
C ALA A 17 -13.84 -0.09 15.28
N PRO A 18 -14.68 -0.27 14.23
CA PRO A 18 -14.17 -0.34 12.85
C PRO A 18 -13.47 0.94 12.41
N PHE A 19 -13.89 2.09 12.91
CA PHE A 19 -13.23 3.33 12.51
C PHE A 19 -11.85 3.47 13.11
N GLU A 20 -11.67 2.98 14.34
CA GLU A 20 -10.35 2.98 14.96
C GLU A 20 -9.42 2.00 14.24
N MET A 21 -9.93 0.86 13.82
CA MET A 21 -9.16 -0.09 13.05
C MET A 21 -8.71 0.52 11.73
N LEU A 22 -9.62 1.22 11.04
CA LEU A 22 -9.27 1.85 9.78
C LEU A 22 -8.26 2.97 9.97
N GLU A 23 -8.33 3.70 11.09
CA GLU A 23 -7.35 4.72 11.39
C GLU A 23 -5.96 4.11 11.55
N ALA A 24 -5.88 2.99 12.25
CA ALA A 24 -4.61 2.28 12.41
C ALA A 24 -4.09 1.79 11.07
N CYS A 25 -4.98 1.35 10.18
CA CYS A 25 -4.58 0.96 8.83
C CYS A 25 -4.01 2.15 8.06
N HIS A 26 -4.65 3.30 8.15
CA HIS A 26 -4.16 4.51 7.47
C HIS A 26 -2.77 4.88 7.95
N GLN A 27 -2.51 4.76 9.24
CA GLN A 27 -1.19 5.05 9.77
C GLN A 27 -0.13 4.11 9.21
N ARG A 28 -0.47 2.85 9.04
CA ARG A 28 0.46 1.89 8.42
C ARG A 28 0.70 2.21 6.95
N VAL A 29 -0.36 2.59 6.24
CA VAL A 29 -0.22 3.00 4.85
C VAL A 29 0.74 4.17 4.75
N HIS A 30 0.59 5.17 5.62
CA HIS A 30 1.49 6.31 5.60
C HIS A 30 2.93 5.93 5.84
N ARG A 31 3.18 5.01 6.77
CA ARG A 31 4.54 4.53 7.01
C ARG A 31 5.12 3.82 5.79
N MET A 32 4.28 3.04 5.10
CA MET A 32 4.74 2.34 3.90
C MET A 32 4.96 3.29 2.73
N LEU A 33 4.15 4.34 2.63
CA LEU A 33 4.39 5.37 1.62
C LEU A 33 5.69 6.13 1.90
N ASP A 34 6.00 6.38 3.16
CA ASP A 34 7.28 6.95 3.55
C ASP A 34 8.43 6.07 3.12
N LEU A 35 8.30 4.77 3.35
CA LEU A 35 9.33 3.82 2.93
C LEU A 35 9.49 3.85 1.41
N LEU A 36 8.39 3.93 0.68
CA LEU A 36 8.43 3.99 -0.77
C LEU A 36 9.17 5.25 -1.25
N GLU A 37 8.92 6.39 -0.61
CA GLU A 37 9.62 7.62 -0.95
C GLU A 37 11.12 7.50 -0.68
N ARG A 38 11.49 6.93 0.46
CA ARG A 38 12.89 6.72 0.79
C ARG A 38 13.55 5.74 -0.16
N LEU A 39 12.81 4.72 -0.58
CA LEU A 39 13.31 3.77 -1.56
C LEU A 39 13.60 4.47 -2.88
N SER A 40 12.69 5.34 -3.31
CA SER A 40 12.89 6.06 -4.56
C SER A 40 14.17 6.91 -4.52
N ALA A 41 14.39 7.62 -3.41
CA ALA A 41 15.60 8.43 -3.26
C ALA A 41 16.84 7.54 -3.21
N HIS A 42 16.76 6.42 -2.51
CA HIS A 42 17.88 5.48 -2.39
C HIS A 42 18.27 4.91 -3.76
N LEU A 43 17.26 4.58 -4.56
CA LEU A 43 17.51 4.04 -5.90
C LEU A 43 18.27 5.03 -6.77
N SER A 44 17.94 6.32 -6.65
CA SER A 44 18.62 7.36 -7.42
C SER A 44 20.09 7.46 -7.06
N GLU A 45 20.44 7.20 -5.80
CA GLU A 45 21.81 7.36 -5.33
C GLU A 45 22.61 6.06 -5.37
N HIS A 46 21.98 4.93 -5.11
CA HIS A 46 22.69 3.67 -4.90
C HIS A 46 22.27 2.56 -5.85
N GLY A 47 21.22 2.78 -6.64
CA GLY A 47 20.71 1.75 -7.51
C GLY A 47 20.00 0.65 -6.74
N ALA A 48 19.72 -0.44 -7.42
CA ALA A 48 18.95 -1.55 -6.84
C ALA A 48 19.88 -2.51 -6.10
N ASP A 49 20.44 -2.02 -5.02
CA ASP A 49 21.28 -2.85 -4.15
C ASP A 49 20.40 -3.76 -3.28
N GLU A 50 21.02 -4.55 -2.43
CA GLU A 50 20.28 -5.52 -1.64
C GLU A 50 19.26 -4.87 -0.70
N PRO A 51 19.61 -3.79 0.03
CA PRO A 51 18.60 -3.13 0.85
C PRO A 51 17.41 -2.59 0.04
N ALA A 52 17.65 -2.08 -1.17
CA ALA A 52 16.58 -1.58 -2.02
C ALA A 52 15.67 -2.71 -2.47
N ARG A 53 16.25 -3.85 -2.84
CA ARG A 53 15.47 -5.00 -3.27
C ARG A 53 14.61 -5.55 -2.14
N GLN A 54 15.18 -5.58 -0.93
CA GLN A 54 14.43 -6.03 0.23
C GLN A 54 13.27 -5.08 0.55
N ALA A 55 13.53 -3.78 0.47
CA ALA A 55 12.48 -2.79 0.69
C ALA A 55 11.36 -2.92 -0.34
N ALA A 56 11.71 -3.17 -1.60
CA ALA A 56 10.71 -3.36 -2.64
C ALA A 56 9.83 -4.58 -2.35
N HIS A 57 10.43 -5.68 -1.91
CA HIS A 57 9.66 -6.85 -1.50
C HIS A 57 8.72 -6.53 -0.34
N ASP A 58 9.20 -5.80 0.64
CA ASP A 58 8.38 -5.48 1.81
C ASP A 58 7.19 -4.61 1.44
N VAL A 59 7.42 -3.61 0.60
CA VAL A 59 6.33 -2.74 0.14
C VAL A 59 5.30 -3.54 -0.65
N MET A 60 5.76 -4.38 -1.57
CA MET A 60 4.86 -5.19 -2.37
C MET A 60 4.02 -6.13 -1.50
N ARG A 61 4.69 -6.81 -0.56
CA ARG A 61 3.98 -7.74 0.30
C ARG A 61 2.92 -7.04 1.13
N TYR A 62 3.26 -5.89 1.66
CA TYR A 62 2.30 -5.15 2.46
C TYR A 62 1.08 -4.73 1.64
N PHE A 63 1.29 -4.07 0.52
CA PHE A 63 0.16 -3.53 -0.24
C PHE A 63 -0.64 -4.62 -0.96
N ASP A 64 -0.01 -5.72 -1.35
CA ASP A 64 -0.75 -6.83 -1.95
C ASP A 64 -1.73 -7.46 -0.97
N GLN A 65 -1.41 -7.44 0.32
CA GLN A 65 -2.26 -8.04 1.33
C GLN A 65 -3.17 -7.02 2.01
N ALA A 66 -2.59 -5.94 2.48
CA ALA A 66 -3.32 -4.98 3.29
C ALA A 66 -4.18 -4.04 2.47
N GLY A 67 -3.74 -3.69 1.27
CA GLY A 67 -4.47 -2.74 0.44
C GLY A 67 -5.88 -3.20 0.11
N PRO A 68 -6.02 -4.37 -0.53
CA PRO A 68 -7.37 -4.86 -0.86
C PRO A 68 -8.23 -5.10 0.38
N ALA A 69 -7.64 -5.61 1.46
CA ALA A 69 -8.39 -5.86 2.68
C ALA A 69 -8.89 -4.56 3.30
N HIS A 70 -8.06 -3.52 3.28
CA HIS A 70 -8.44 -2.22 3.80
C HIS A 70 -9.59 -1.61 2.98
N HIS A 71 -9.48 -1.67 1.66
CA HIS A 71 -10.54 -1.15 0.79
C HIS A 71 -11.83 -1.93 0.98
N GLU A 72 -11.73 -3.24 1.12
CA GLU A 72 -12.91 -4.06 1.35
C GLU A 72 -13.58 -3.70 2.67
N ASP A 73 -12.79 -3.46 3.71
CA ASP A 73 -13.35 -3.05 4.99
C ASP A 73 -14.08 -1.72 4.89
N GLU A 74 -13.53 -0.77 4.15
CA GLU A 74 -14.21 0.52 3.94
C GLU A 74 -15.47 0.35 3.12
N GLU A 75 -15.43 -0.45 2.08
CA GLU A 75 -16.61 -0.69 1.24
C GLU A 75 -17.73 -1.36 2.04
N ARG A 76 -17.36 -2.26 2.91
CA ARG A 76 -18.33 -3.06 3.66
C ARG A 76 -18.86 -2.33 4.88
N HIS A 77 -18.05 -1.53 5.54
CA HIS A 77 -18.40 -0.96 6.83
C HIS A 77 -18.61 0.56 6.82
N VAL A 78 -17.87 1.27 5.98
CA VAL A 78 -17.92 2.73 5.97
C VAL A 78 -18.91 3.24 4.94
N LEU A 79 -18.84 2.75 3.71
CA LEU A 79 -19.68 3.26 2.65
C LEU A 79 -21.17 3.07 2.91
N PRO A 80 -21.63 1.91 3.40
CA PRO A 80 -23.05 1.78 3.71
C PRO A 80 -23.54 2.77 4.77
N ARG A 81 -22.68 3.07 5.75
CA ARG A 81 -23.04 4.05 6.79
C ARG A 81 -23.10 5.46 6.22
N LEU A 82 -22.23 5.78 5.29
CA LEU A 82 -22.27 7.07 4.62
C LEU A 82 -23.55 7.21 3.81
N ARG A 83 -23.95 6.16 3.12
CA ARG A 83 -25.19 6.18 2.35
C ARG A 83 -26.41 6.32 3.25
N ALA A 84 -26.41 5.60 4.37
CA ALA A 84 -27.51 5.67 5.32
C ALA A 84 -27.62 7.04 5.98
N ALA A 85 -26.48 7.73 6.12
CA ALA A 85 -26.44 9.08 6.69
C ALA A 85 -26.62 10.16 5.62
N GLN A 86 -27.05 9.78 4.43
CA GLN A 86 -27.28 10.68 3.30
C GLN A 86 -26.03 11.36 2.78
N HIS A 87 -24.90 10.66 2.88
CA HIS A 87 -23.64 11.10 2.30
C HIS A 87 -23.27 10.19 1.11
N GLY A 88 -24.27 9.87 0.29
CA GLY A 88 -24.07 8.97 -0.84
C GLY A 88 -23.03 9.48 -1.84
N ALA A 89 -22.99 10.79 -2.07
CA ALA A 89 -22.02 11.36 -3.00
C ALA A 89 -20.59 11.11 -2.52
N LEU A 90 -20.36 11.22 -1.21
CA LEU A 90 -19.06 10.93 -0.64
C LEU A 90 -18.71 9.45 -0.77
N ALA A 91 -19.69 8.58 -0.53
CA ALA A 91 -19.49 7.14 -0.67
C ALA A 91 -19.07 6.79 -2.11
N GLU A 92 -19.75 7.39 -3.11
CA GLU A 92 -19.41 7.14 -4.50
C GLU A 92 -18.01 7.63 -4.84
N ARG A 93 -17.61 8.77 -4.29
CA ARG A 93 -16.28 9.29 -4.52
C ARG A 93 -15.21 8.39 -3.92
N LEU A 94 -15.45 7.88 -2.70
CA LEU A 94 -14.52 6.97 -2.07
C LEU A 94 -14.38 5.67 -2.85
N HIS A 95 -15.51 5.17 -3.36
CA HIS A 95 -15.46 3.97 -4.19
C HIS A 95 -14.62 4.20 -5.45
N ALA A 96 -14.81 5.34 -6.11
CA ALA A 96 -14.04 5.67 -7.30
C ALA A 96 -12.56 5.84 -6.96
N ASP A 97 -12.27 6.41 -5.79
CA ASP A 97 -10.88 6.55 -5.34
C ASP A 97 -10.23 5.19 -5.12
N HIS A 98 -10.96 4.23 -4.57
CA HIS A 98 -10.45 2.88 -4.39
C HIS A 98 -10.07 2.25 -5.73
N GLU A 99 -10.90 2.45 -6.74
CA GLU A 99 -10.60 1.92 -8.07
C GLU A 99 -9.37 2.59 -8.68
N ALA A 100 -9.27 3.92 -8.50
CA ALA A 100 -8.10 4.65 -9.00
C ALA A 100 -6.83 4.20 -8.29
N MET A 101 -6.91 3.97 -6.98
CA MET A 101 -5.76 3.50 -6.22
C MET A 101 -5.32 2.10 -6.66
N ALA A 102 -6.28 1.23 -6.96
CA ALA A 102 -5.94 -0.10 -7.44
C ALA A 102 -5.19 -0.05 -8.76
N ARG A 103 -5.62 0.84 -9.66
CA ARG A 103 -4.91 1.03 -10.94
C ARG A 103 -3.52 1.62 -10.74
N ALA A 104 -3.42 2.61 -9.87
CA ALA A 104 -2.12 3.22 -9.56
C ALA A 104 -1.18 2.21 -8.93
N TRP A 105 -1.70 1.37 -8.02
CA TRP A 105 -0.89 0.34 -7.39
C TRP A 105 -0.36 -0.66 -8.40
N ALA A 106 -1.17 -1.03 -9.38
CA ALA A 106 -0.70 -1.97 -10.40
C ALA A 106 0.54 -1.45 -11.11
N GLN A 107 0.59 -0.14 -11.39
CA GLN A 107 1.75 0.46 -12.04
C GLN A 107 2.95 0.51 -11.10
N VAL A 108 2.74 0.96 -9.87
CA VAL A 108 3.82 1.03 -8.88
C VAL A 108 4.37 -0.36 -8.61
N ARG A 109 3.48 -1.35 -8.53
CA ARG A 109 3.90 -2.71 -8.26
C ARG A 109 4.80 -3.25 -9.37
N ALA A 110 4.49 -2.92 -10.61
CA ALA A 110 5.34 -3.34 -11.73
C ALA A 110 6.73 -2.75 -11.59
N ASP A 111 6.82 -1.47 -11.18
CA ASP A 111 8.11 -0.82 -10.97
C ASP A 111 8.88 -1.47 -9.81
N LEU A 112 8.17 -1.79 -8.73
CA LEU A 112 8.80 -2.44 -7.58
C LEU A 112 9.28 -3.83 -7.93
N GLN A 113 8.53 -4.55 -8.75
CA GLN A 113 8.95 -5.87 -9.19
C GLN A 113 10.25 -5.79 -9.98
N ALA A 114 10.39 -4.75 -10.80
CA ALA A 114 11.62 -4.54 -11.56
C ALA A 114 12.80 -4.27 -10.61
N VAL A 115 12.56 -3.56 -9.53
CA VAL A 115 13.61 -3.33 -8.52
C VAL A 115 14.00 -4.64 -7.84
N ALA A 116 13.01 -5.44 -7.48
CA ALA A 116 13.25 -6.71 -6.79
C ALA A 116 13.98 -7.70 -7.68
N ASP A 117 13.81 -7.59 -8.99
CA ASP A 117 14.45 -8.48 -9.94
C ASP A 117 15.83 -7.96 -10.34
N ALA A 118 16.67 -8.86 -10.83
CA ALA A 118 18.02 -8.48 -11.29
C ALA A 118 17.98 -7.49 -12.46
N ALA A 119 16.83 -7.39 -13.14
CA ALA A 119 16.73 -6.51 -14.30
C ALA A 119 17.03 -5.06 -13.94
N TRP A 120 16.57 -4.61 -12.78
CA TRP A 120 16.82 -3.23 -12.35
C TRP A 120 18.32 -2.97 -12.13
N GLN A 121 19.01 -3.95 -11.59
CA GLN A 121 20.45 -3.82 -11.40
C GLN A 121 21.19 -3.61 -12.71
N ARG A 122 20.73 -4.30 -13.75
CA ARG A 122 21.36 -4.11 -15.06
C ARG A 122 21.12 -2.71 -15.60
N LEU A 123 20.00 -2.12 -15.27
CA LEU A 123 19.72 -0.75 -15.70
C LEU A 123 20.59 0.27 -14.97
N ALA A 124 20.95 -0.06 -13.74
CA ALA A 124 21.80 0.82 -12.95
C ALA A 124 23.28 0.70 -13.32
N GLN A 125 23.69 -0.45 -13.83
CA GLN A 125 25.10 -0.71 -14.14
C GLN A 125 25.64 0.06 -15.33
N PRO A 126 24.87 0.32 -16.38
CA PRO A 126 25.44 1.04 -17.54
C PRO A 126 26.09 2.37 -17.16
N ALA A 127 25.60 3.02 -16.15
CA ALA A 127 26.19 4.29 -15.70
C ALA A 127 27.58 4.10 -15.14
N ALA A 128 27.84 2.95 -14.51
CA ALA A 128 29.14 2.64 -13.97
C ALA A 128 30.11 2.21 -15.06
N ASP A 129 29.60 1.60 -16.10
CA ASP A 129 30.42 1.10 -17.21
C ASP A 129 30.79 2.22 -18.17
N GLY A 130 30.02 3.24 -18.20
CA GLY A 130 30.26 4.38 -19.05
C GLY A 130 31.36 5.25 -18.48
#